data_022c51f13687ef9cf21b32f592545ee9
#
_entry.id   022c51f13687ef9cf21b32f592545ee9
#
_cell.length_a   1.000
_cell.length_b   1.000
_cell.length_c   1.000
_cell.angle_alpha   90.00
_cell.angle_beta   90.00
_cell.angle_gamma   90.00
#
_symmetry.space_group_name_H-M   'P 1'
#
loop_
_entity.id
_entity.type
_entity.pdbx_description
1 polymer ?
#
loop_
_entity_poly.entity_id
_entity_poly.type
_entity_poly.pdbx_seq_one_letter_code
_entity_poly.pdbx_strand_id
1 'polypeptide(L)'
;MLYKNACIFTAEGQFVHGSFRVENGRFTELLDFVPEEDGIDLAGATVLPGLVDLHIHGAMGADFSDADYDGLCAMARYLAQCGVTAFAPASMTLPYETLSQAFAVGKCFHDACPDGCARLAGIHMEGPYFSHQKKGAQNGAYLKEPDIDGFTNLCESCGGLIRIVDLAPELPGAEGFIRAAHTRCTVSVAHTDAGYSDAAAAFRAGASHLTHLFNCMPPIHHRNPGVIGAASEQDHVTAELICDGLHVHPSAVRMAFRLFPGRICLVSDALRCCGMADGAYTLGGQTVFLQNGAARLADGTLAGSVTNLFDCLKHAVSFGIPLDEAITAASSLPARVLGLDHELGSIAPGKAADFIVCTDTLDRRAVYLSGRRIAAVSPAETWKTRD
;
A
#
# COMPACT_ATOMS: atom_id res chain seq x y z
N MET A 1 -0.82 -29.59 2.36
CA MET A 1 0.56 -29.53 2.87
C MET A 1 0.54 -29.02 4.30
N LEU A 2 1.20 -29.71 5.23
CA LEU A 2 1.38 -29.28 6.62
C LEU A 2 2.68 -28.49 6.74
N TYR A 3 2.61 -27.30 7.37
CA TYR A 3 3.75 -26.50 7.84
C TYR A 3 3.72 -26.55 9.36
N LYS A 4 4.81 -26.96 9.99
CA LYS A 4 4.85 -27.22 11.43
C LYS A 4 5.99 -26.51 12.14
N ASN A 5 5.86 -26.36 13.47
CA ASN A 5 6.86 -25.77 14.32
C ASN A 5 7.20 -24.33 13.91
N ALA A 6 6.21 -23.45 13.97
CA ALA A 6 6.31 -22.03 13.58
C ALA A 6 5.79 -21.11 14.69
N CYS A 7 6.33 -19.91 14.76
CA CYS A 7 5.76 -18.80 15.50
C CYS A 7 4.87 -17.99 14.55
N ILE A 8 3.55 -18.19 14.61
CA ILE A 8 2.57 -17.73 13.62
C ILE A 8 1.90 -16.47 14.12
N PHE A 9 1.90 -15.41 13.31
CA PHE A 9 1.08 -14.22 13.56
C PHE A 9 -0.35 -14.46 13.08
N THR A 10 -1.28 -14.58 14.03
CA THR A 10 -2.68 -14.95 13.77
C THR A 10 -3.53 -13.77 13.35
N ALA A 11 -4.76 -14.05 12.90
CA ALA A 11 -5.74 -13.02 12.54
C ALA A 11 -6.17 -12.15 13.73
N GLU A 12 -6.01 -12.64 14.96
CA GLU A 12 -6.31 -11.94 16.22
C GLU A 12 -5.16 -10.98 16.62
N GLY A 13 -4.09 -10.87 15.82
CA GLY A 13 -2.96 -9.99 16.09
C GLY A 13 -2.00 -10.53 17.17
N GLN A 14 -1.93 -11.84 17.34
CA GLN A 14 -1.11 -12.49 18.35
C GLN A 14 -0.16 -13.51 17.74
N PHE A 15 0.99 -13.71 18.38
CA PHE A 15 1.90 -14.78 18.01
C PHE A 15 1.56 -16.07 18.75
N VAL A 16 1.35 -17.15 18.00
CA VAL A 16 1.07 -18.49 18.52
C VAL A 16 2.12 -19.46 17.99
N HIS A 17 2.69 -20.28 18.88
CA HIS A 17 3.58 -21.35 18.45
C HIS A 17 2.73 -22.56 18.05
N GLY A 18 2.87 -23.02 16.79
CA GLY A 18 2.01 -24.07 16.28
C GLY A 18 2.33 -24.48 14.85
N SER A 19 1.28 -24.85 14.14
CA SER A 19 1.34 -25.40 12.79
C SER A 19 0.13 -24.96 11.98
N PHE A 20 0.20 -25.08 10.65
CA PHE A 20 -0.96 -24.81 9.78
C PHE A 20 -0.97 -25.69 8.56
N ARG A 21 -2.15 -25.91 7.99
CA ARG A 21 -2.35 -26.65 6.74
C ARG A 21 -2.72 -25.74 5.59
N VAL A 22 -2.20 -26.09 4.42
CA VAL A 22 -2.53 -25.43 3.16
C VAL A 22 -3.01 -26.47 2.16
N GLU A 23 -4.20 -26.24 1.60
CA GLU A 23 -4.79 -27.06 0.52
C GLU A 23 -5.38 -26.15 -0.54
N ASN A 24 -5.14 -26.46 -1.80
CA ASN A 24 -5.65 -25.70 -2.95
C ASN A 24 -5.36 -24.19 -2.86
N GLY A 25 -4.17 -23.84 -2.35
CA GLY A 25 -3.73 -22.45 -2.23
C GLY A 25 -4.35 -21.66 -1.08
N ARG A 26 -5.08 -22.32 -0.16
CA ARG A 26 -5.73 -21.68 0.99
C ARG A 26 -5.30 -22.30 2.30
N PHE A 27 -5.29 -21.50 3.36
CA PHE A 27 -5.20 -22.04 4.72
C PHE A 27 -6.46 -22.84 5.02
N THR A 28 -6.31 -24.05 5.55
CA THR A 28 -7.46 -24.92 5.92
C THR A 28 -7.56 -25.11 7.41
N GLU A 29 -6.43 -25.07 8.11
CA GLU A 29 -6.38 -25.31 9.55
C GLU A 29 -5.24 -24.53 10.18
N LEU A 30 -5.45 -24.05 11.39
CA LEU A 30 -4.44 -23.47 12.29
C LEU A 30 -4.43 -24.29 13.57
N LEU A 31 -3.26 -24.80 13.98
CA LEU A 31 -3.06 -25.69 15.11
C LEU A 31 -2.15 -25.00 16.14
N ASP A 32 -2.53 -25.00 17.40
CA ASP A 32 -1.75 -24.48 18.52
C ASP A 32 -0.74 -25.50 19.09
N PHE A 33 -0.43 -26.55 18.33
CA PHE A 33 0.54 -27.58 18.65
C PHE A 33 1.31 -28.02 17.41
N VAL A 34 2.35 -28.83 17.61
CA VAL A 34 3.19 -29.43 16.54
C VAL A 34 2.81 -30.90 16.37
N PRO A 35 2.10 -31.27 15.27
CA PRO A 35 1.75 -32.66 15.00
C PRO A 35 2.96 -33.54 14.72
N GLU A 36 2.87 -34.84 15.04
CA GLU A 36 3.91 -35.83 14.69
C GLU A 36 3.92 -36.20 13.21
N GLU A 37 2.87 -35.81 12.46
CA GLU A 37 2.71 -36.08 11.03
C GLU A 37 3.85 -35.48 10.18
N ASP A 38 4.06 -36.07 9.00
CA ASP A 38 5.01 -35.54 8.02
C ASP A 38 4.58 -34.16 7.50
N GLY A 39 5.53 -33.25 7.41
CA GLY A 39 5.30 -31.89 6.96
C GLY A 39 6.60 -31.09 6.86
N ILE A 40 6.48 -29.85 6.40
CA ILE A 40 7.61 -28.93 6.33
C ILE A 40 7.84 -28.35 7.73
N ASP A 41 8.96 -28.70 8.36
CA ASP A 41 9.37 -28.13 9.65
C ASP A 41 9.99 -26.75 9.41
N LEU A 42 9.37 -25.72 9.98
CA LEU A 42 9.84 -24.33 9.90
C LEU A 42 10.85 -23.97 11.01
N ALA A 43 11.21 -24.93 11.87
CA ALA A 43 12.27 -24.83 12.90
C ALA A 43 12.10 -23.59 13.82
N GLY A 44 10.88 -23.29 14.23
CA GLY A 44 10.56 -22.14 15.08
C GLY A 44 10.54 -20.78 14.38
N ALA A 45 10.66 -20.75 13.06
CA ALA A 45 10.67 -19.49 12.30
C ALA A 45 9.37 -18.69 12.50
N THR A 46 9.50 -17.39 12.43
CA THR A 46 8.34 -16.48 12.44
C THR A 46 7.61 -16.53 11.10
N VAL A 47 6.29 -16.70 11.14
CA VAL A 47 5.42 -16.69 9.98
C VAL A 47 4.47 -15.50 10.05
N LEU A 48 4.58 -14.62 9.05
CA LEU A 48 3.75 -13.43 8.89
C LEU A 48 2.77 -13.64 7.73
N PRO A 49 1.58 -13.01 7.75
CA PRO A 49 0.74 -12.94 6.56
C PRO A 49 1.46 -12.22 5.42
N GLY A 50 1.10 -12.51 4.19
CA GLY A 50 1.53 -11.72 3.04
C GLY A 50 1.12 -10.26 3.19
N LEU A 51 2.03 -9.33 2.86
CA LEU A 51 1.79 -7.90 2.98
C LEU A 51 0.91 -7.40 1.83
N VAL A 52 0.16 -6.34 2.11
CA VAL A 52 -0.76 -5.69 1.17
C VAL A 52 -0.38 -4.21 1.05
N ASP A 53 0.09 -3.80 -0.13
CA ASP A 53 0.47 -2.41 -0.39
C ASP A 53 -0.66 -1.67 -1.10
N LEU A 54 -1.27 -0.69 -0.42
CA LEU A 54 -2.39 0.09 -0.95
C LEU A 54 -1.97 1.16 -1.95
N HIS A 55 -0.69 1.56 -1.92
CA HIS A 55 -0.21 2.74 -2.62
C HIS A 55 1.22 2.52 -3.10
N ILE A 56 1.36 2.28 -4.39
CA ILE A 56 2.63 2.10 -5.07
C ILE A 56 2.52 2.50 -6.54
N HIS A 57 3.35 3.41 -7.02
CA HIS A 57 3.38 3.81 -8.43
C HIS A 57 4.18 2.85 -9.29
N GLY A 58 5.33 2.38 -8.78
CA GLY A 58 6.21 1.56 -9.59
C GLY A 58 7.37 0.93 -8.84
N ALA A 59 8.11 0.07 -9.54
CA ALA A 59 9.37 -0.52 -9.13
C ALA A 59 10.10 -1.08 -10.35
N MET A 60 11.41 -1.35 -10.22
CA MET A 60 12.23 -2.03 -11.24
C MET A 60 12.20 -1.36 -12.62
N GLY A 61 12.09 -0.03 -12.65
CA GLY A 61 12.04 0.77 -13.88
C GLY A 61 10.64 0.95 -14.48
N ALA A 62 9.65 0.22 -14.03
CA ALA A 62 8.26 0.28 -14.50
C ALA A 62 7.39 1.17 -13.59
N ASP A 63 6.37 1.79 -14.18
CA ASP A 63 5.35 2.58 -13.50
C ASP A 63 3.97 2.14 -14.00
N PHE A 64 3.00 2.04 -13.11
CA PHE A 64 1.65 1.62 -13.47
C PHE A 64 1.03 2.52 -14.54
N SER A 65 1.33 3.82 -14.49
CA SER A 65 0.82 4.81 -15.44
C SER A 65 1.41 4.70 -16.85
N ASP A 66 2.44 3.85 -17.06
CA ASP A 66 3.00 3.60 -18.39
C ASP A 66 2.08 2.75 -19.28
N ALA A 67 1.07 2.09 -18.71
CA ALA A 67 0.21 1.13 -19.39
C ALA A 67 1.01 -0.03 -20.05
N ASP A 68 2.12 -0.44 -19.43
CA ASP A 68 2.99 -1.52 -19.89
C ASP A 68 2.73 -2.80 -19.08
N TYR A 69 2.20 -3.84 -19.74
CA TYR A 69 1.90 -5.13 -19.09
C TYR A 69 3.15 -5.86 -18.61
N ASP A 70 4.23 -5.86 -19.40
CA ASP A 70 5.48 -6.55 -19.03
C ASP A 70 6.18 -5.82 -17.88
N GLY A 71 6.15 -4.49 -17.88
CA GLY A 71 6.62 -3.67 -16.78
C GLY A 71 5.83 -3.94 -15.49
N LEU A 72 4.50 -4.04 -15.58
CA LEU A 72 3.65 -4.39 -14.44
C LEU A 72 3.96 -5.80 -13.91
N CYS A 73 4.24 -6.77 -14.78
CA CYS A 73 4.70 -8.11 -14.40
C CYS A 73 6.06 -8.06 -13.66
N ALA A 74 7.01 -7.25 -14.14
CA ALA A 74 8.31 -7.10 -13.48
C ALA A 74 8.17 -6.49 -12.09
N MET A 75 7.38 -5.42 -11.95
CA MET A 75 7.02 -4.80 -10.69
C MET A 75 6.37 -5.82 -9.73
N ALA A 76 5.36 -6.54 -10.16
CA ALA A 76 4.62 -7.49 -9.32
C ALA A 76 5.49 -8.69 -8.86
N ARG A 77 6.44 -9.15 -9.68
CA ARG A 77 7.41 -10.17 -9.27
C ARG A 77 8.36 -9.63 -8.18
N TYR A 78 8.86 -8.42 -8.36
CA TYR A 78 9.70 -7.77 -7.35
C TYR A 78 8.95 -7.62 -6.03
N LEU A 79 7.72 -7.14 -6.06
CA LEU A 79 6.87 -7.00 -4.87
C LEU A 79 6.68 -8.34 -4.15
N ALA A 80 6.35 -9.40 -4.89
CA ALA A 80 6.22 -10.74 -4.33
C ALA A 80 7.51 -11.18 -3.63
N GLN A 81 8.67 -10.97 -4.25
CA GLN A 81 9.97 -11.27 -3.66
C GLN A 81 10.25 -10.45 -2.40
N CYS A 82 9.70 -9.23 -2.31
CA CYS A 82 9.75 -8.40 -1.11
C CYS A 82 8.75 -8.81 -0.02
N GLY A 83 7.90 -9.82 -0.24
CA GLY A 83 6.87 -10.25 0.72
C GLY A 83 5.54 -9.50 0.58
N VAL A 84 5.41 -8.62 -0.41
CA VAL A 84 4.14 -7.99 -0.77
C VAL A 84 3.40 -8.95 -1.69
N THR A 85 2.35 -9.59 -1.19
CA THR A 85 1.62 -10.63 -1.92
C THR A 85 0.40 -10.11 -2.66
N ALA A 86 -0.04 -8.90 -2.29
CA ALA A 86 -1.11 -8.17 -2.96
C ALA A 86 -0.81 -6.67 -2.95
N PHE A 87 -1.23 -5.95 -3.99
CA PHE A 87 -1.01 -4.51 -4.11
C PHE A 87 -2.13 -3.82 -4.88
N ALA A 88 -2.32 -2.53 -4.61
CA ALA A 88 -3.13 -1.63 -5.40
C ALA A 88 -2.19 -0.60 -6.04
N PRO A 89 -1.86 -0.74 -7.34
CA PRO A 89 -1.03 0.24 -8.00
C PRO A 89 -1.73 1.59 -8.06
N ALA A 90 -0.98 2.67 -7.78
CA ALA A 90 -1.45 4.04 -7.81
C ALA A 90 -1.19 4.67 -9.18
N SER A 91 -2.21 5.35 -9.72
CA SER A 91 -2.03 6.16 -10.92
C SER A 91 -1.47 7.53 -10.59
N MET A 92 -0.81 8.16 -11.56
CA MET A 92 -0.49 9.58 -11.49
C MET A 92 -1.66 10.44 -11.97
N THR A 93 -1.64 11.75 -11.66
CA THR A 93 -2.53 12.75 -12.26
C THR A 93 -2.23 12.88 -13.76
N LEU A 94 -3.10 12.30 -14.58
CA LEU A 94 -2.97 12.19 -16.04
C LEU A 94 -4.34 12.42 -16.74
N PRO A 95 -4.35 12.66 -18.07
CA PRO A 95 -5.59 12.68 -18.84
C PRO A 95 -6.38 11.35 -18.71
N TYR A 96 -7.69 11.43 -18.72
CA TYR A 96 -8.57 10.25 -18.59
C TYR A 96 -8.31 9.15 -19.62
N GLU A 97 -7.93 9.54 -20.84
CA GLU A 97 -7.56 8.58 -21.88
C GLU A 97 -6.33 7.74 -21.46
N THR A 98 -5.31 8.39 -20.91
CA THR A 98 -4.12 7.71 -20.42
C THR A 98 -4.44 6.84 -19.18
N LEU A 99 -5.26 7.36 -18.25
CA LEU A 99 -5.72 6.58 -17.10
C LEU A 99 -6.50 5.35 -17.54
N SER A 100 -7.40 5.48 -18.52
CA SER A 100 -8.17 4.37 -19.05
C SER A 100 -7.28 3.27 -19.66
N GLN A 101 -6.19 3.65 -20.36
CA GLN A 101 -5.22 2.70 -20.91
C GLN A 101 -4.48 1.95 -19.78
N ALA A 102 -3.98 2.66 -18.77
CA ALA A 102 -3.31 2.05 -17.63
C ALA A 102 -4.25 1.11 -16.84
N PHE A 103 -5.48 1.53 -16.62
CA PHE A 103 -6.48 0.73 -15.90
C PHE A 103 -6.92 -0.52 -16.68
N ALA A 104 -6.99 -0.43 -18.02
CA ALA A 104 -7.24 -1.60 -18.87
C ALA A 104 -6.09 -2.61 -18.79
N VAL A 105 -4.84 -2.17 -18.77
CA VAL A 105 -3.68 -3.04 -18.54
C VAL A 105 -3.72 -3.65 -17.14
N GLY A 106 -4.05 -2.86 -16.12
CA GLY A 106 -4.26 -3.36 -14.75
C GLY A 106 -5.33 -4.45 -14.69
N LYS A 107 -6.45 -4.27 -15.42
CA LYS A 107 -7.50 -5.29 -15.52
C LYS A 107 -7.01 -6.55 -16.21
N CYS A 108 -6.30 -6.45 -17.32
CA CYS A 108 -5.72 -7.60 -17.99
C CYS A 108 -4.77 -8.38 -17.06
N PHE A 109 -3.94 -7.67 -16.29
CA PHE A 109 -3.04 -8.28 -15.31
C PHE A 109 -3.80 -8.96 -14.17
N HIS A 110 -4.83 -8.29 -13.62
CA HIS A 110 -5.68 -8.84 -12.57
C HIS A 110 -6.35 -10.15 -13.01
N ASP A 111 -6.94 -10.15 -14.21
CA ASP A 111 -7.64 -11.32 -14.75
C ASP A 111 -6.68 -12.50 -15.06
N ALA A 112 -5.47 -12.20 -15.54
CA ALA A 112 -4.45 -13.18 -15.85
C ALA A 112 -3.78 -13.80 -14.61
N CYS A 113 -3.64 -13.01 -13.55
CA CYS A 113 -2.98 -13.38 -12.28
C CYS A 113 -1.69 -14.21 -12.51
N PRO A 114 -0.62 -13.62 -13.10
CA PRO A 114 0.55 -14.38 -13.55
C PRO A 114 1.26 -15.06 -12.38
N ASP A 115 1.74 -16.31 -12.61
CA ASP A 115 2.46 -17.09 -11.61
C ASP A 115 3.71 -16.35 -11.08
N GLY A 116 3.93 -16.39 -9.77
CA GLY A 116 5.07 -15.76 -9.11
C GLY A 116 4.99 -14.24 -8.98
N CYS A 117 3.88 -13.63 -9.36
CA CYS A 117 3.59 -12.22 -9.21
C CYS A 117 2.73 -11.95 -7.97
N ALA A 118 2.94 -10.82 -7.31
CA ALA A 118 1.99 -10.27 -6.36
C ALA A 118 0.64 -10.02 -7.06
N ARG A 119 -0.46 -10.24 -6.35
CA ARG A 119 -1.81 -10.06 -6.88
C ARG A 119 -2.16 -8.57 -6.99
N LEU A 120 -2.61 -8.11 -8.16
CA LEU A 120 -3.24 -6.79 -8.26
C LEU A 120 -4.62 -6.88 -7.59
N ALA A 121 -4.74 -6.30 -6.40
CA ALA A 121 -5.92 -6.39 -5.53
C ALA A 121 -6.97 -5.29 -5.82
N GLY A 122 -6.58 -4.28 -6.56
CA GLY A 122 -7.39 -3.14 -6.95
C GLY A 122 -6.52 -2.07 -7.57
N ILE A 123 -7.09 -0.93 -7.89
CA ILE A 123 -6.40 0.26 -8.39
C ILE A 123 -6.62 1.39 -7.39
N HIS A 124 -5.56 2.11 -7.05
CA HIS A 124 -5.60 3.36 -6.31
C HIS A 124 -5.56 4.51 -7.33
N MET A 125 -6.68 5.19 -7.54
CA MET A 125 -6.74 6.35 -8.43
C MET A 125 -6.27 7.60 -7.68
N GLU A 126 -4.96 7.87 -7.72
CA GLU A 126 -4.34 9.04 -7.10
C GLU A 126 -4.38 10.25 -8.03
N GLY A 127 -5.41 11.05 -7.85
CA GLY A 127 -5.74 12.19 -8.72
C GLY A 127 -6.72 11.83 -9.86
N PRO A 128 -7.12 12.82 -10.65
CA PRO A 128 -6.59 14.19 -10.79
C PRO A 128 -7.25 15.28 -9.92
N TYR A 129 -8.03 14.95 -8.93
CA TYR A 129 -8.88 15.88 -8.16
C TYR A 129 -8.15 16.52 -6.98
N PHE A 130 -7.04 17.22 -7.25
CA PHE A 130 -6.11 17.74 -6.23
C PHE A 130 -6.02 19.26 -6.20
N SER A 131 -5.64 19.77 -5.03
CA SER A 131 -5.31 21.18 -4.85
C SER A 131 -4.05 21.58 -5.63
N HIS A 132 -4.11 22.67 -6.39
CA HIS A 132 -2.93 23.21 -7.05
C HIS A 132 -1.79 23.55 -6.08
N GLN A 133 -2.12 23.98 -4.85
CA GLN A 133 -1.17 24.36 -3.83
C GLN A 133 -0.48 23.14 -3.19
N LYS A 134 -1.14 22.00 -3.20
CA LYS A 134 -0.68 20.75 -2.57
C LYS A 134 -0.43 19.62 -3.56
N LYS A 135 -0.25 19.94 -4.84
CA LYS A 135 -0.05 18.94 -5.89
C LYS A 135 1.21 18.08 -5.70
N GLY A 136 2.19 18.50 -4.90
CA GLY A 136 3.45 17.77 -4.74
C GLY A 136 4.13 17.49 -6.09
N ALA A 137 4.49 16.23 -6.33
CA ALA A 137 5.08 15.76 -7.58
C ALA A 137 4.04 15.50 -8.70
N GLN A 138 2.76 15.73 -8.47
CA GLN A 138 1.72 15.57 -9.48
C GLN A 138 1.81 16.67 -10.56
N ASN A 139 1.45 16.34 -11.80
CA ASN A 139 1.50 17.30 -12.90
C ASN A 139 0.30 18.26 -12.86
N GLY A 140 0.55 19.52 -12.51
CA GLY A 140 -0.48 20.54 -12.39
C GLY A 140 -1.29 20.84 -13.66
N ALA A 141 -0.78 20.47 -14.85
CA ALA A 141 -1.49 20.67 -16.11
C ALA A 141 -2.70 19.74 -16.29
N TYR A 142 -2.77 18.65 -15.54
CA TYR A 142 -3.83 17.63 -15.63
C TYR A 142 -4.78 17.62 -14.43
N LEU A 143 -4.61 18.53 -13.48
CA LEU A 143 -5.53 18.67 -12.35
C LEU A 143 -6.93 19.03 -12.83
N LYS A 144 -7.93 18.48 -12.18
CA LYS A 144 -9.36 18.66 -12.49
C LYS A 144 -10.16 18.90 -11.21
N GLU A 145 -11.31 19.54 -11.36
CA GLU A 145 -12.37 19.46 -10.35
C GLU A 145 -12.98 18.04 -10.33
N PRO A 146 -13.52 17.60 -9.17
CA PRO A 146 -14.20 16.31 -9.06
C PRO A 146 -15.28 16.10 -10.12
N ASP A 147 -15.14 15.03 -10.91
CA ASP A 147 -15.99 14.71 -12.07
C ASP A 147 -16.52 13.27 -11.90
N ILE A 148 -17.75 13.16 -11.40
CA ILE A 148 -18.35 11.85 -11.10
C ILE A 148 -18.66 11.04 -12.36
N ASP A 149 -18.98 11.67 -13.47
CA ASP A 149 -19.28 10.97 -14.72
C ASP A 149 -17.99 10.40 -15.34
N GLY A 150 -16.92 11.21 -15.39
CA GLY A 150 -15.60 10.75 -15.81
C GLY A 150 -15.06 9.62 -14.92
N PHE A 151 -15.19 9.73 -13.61
CA PHE A 151 -14.84 8.69 -12.66
C PHE A 151 -15.64 7.40 -12.88
N THR A 152 -16.94 7.51 -13.07
CA THR A 152 -17.82 6.35 -13.33
C THR A 152 -17.39 5.61 -14.60
N ASN A 153 -17.12 6.35 -15.68
CA ASN A 153 -16.63 5.76 -16.93
C ASN A 153 -15.29 5.02 -16.74
N LEU A 154 -14.36 5.57 -15.97
CA LEU A 154 -13.10 4.89 -15.63
C LEU A 154 -13.35 3.62 -14.81
N CYS A 155 -14.23 3.66 -13.80
CA CYS A 155 -14.60 2.47 -13.02
C CYS A 155 -15.16 1.36 -13.90
N GLU A 156 -16.06 1.70 -14.84
CA GLU A 156 -16.67 0.73 -15.74
C GLU A 156 -15.66 0.14 -16.72
N SER A 157 -14.75 0.97 -17.25
CA SER A 157 -13.73 0.53 -18.21
C SER A 157 -12.75 -0.50 -17.62
N CYS A 158 -12.49 -0.46 -16.30
CA CYS A 158 -11.63 -1.42 -15.61
C CYS A 158 -12.41 -2.49 -14.82
N GLY A 159 -13.72 -2.64 -15.05
CA GLY A 159 -14.54 -3.67 -14.40
C GLY A 159 -14.67 -3.47 -12.88
N GLY A 160 -14.63 -2.24 -12.38
CA GLY A 160 -14.79 -1.90 -10.97
C GLY A 160 -13.54 -2.15 -10.12
N LEU A 161 -12.34 -2.21 -10.73
CA LEU A 161 -11.09 -2.41 -10.00
C LEU A 161 -10.61 -1.18 -9.24
N ILE A 162 -11.16 0.03 -9.47
CA ILE A 162 -10.83 1.18 -8.64
C ILE A 162 -11.36 0.92 -7.23
N ARG A 163 -10.46 0.70 -6.28
CA ARG A 163 -10.77 0.44 -4.87
C ARG A 163 -10.58 1.66 -3.98
N ILE A 164 -9.72 2.58 -4.41
CA ILE A 164 -9.46 3.84 -3.71
C ILE A 164 -9.49 4.95 -4.75
N VAL A 165 -10.11 6.08 -4.43
CA VAL A 165 -10.05 7.32 -5.22
C VAL A 165 -9.72 8.49 -4.32
N ASP A 166 -8.75 9.28 -4.72
CA ASP A 166 -8.26 10.43 -3.98
C ASP A 166 -8.88 11.75 -4.46
N LEU A 167 -9.15 12.63 -3.50
CA LEU A 167 -9.51 14.01 -3.80
C LEU A 167 -9.18 14.99 -2.69
N ALA A 168 -9.05 16.26 -3.07
CA ALA A 168 -8.97 17.41 -2.18
C ALA A 168 -10.40 17.91 -1.87
N PRO A 169 -10.87 17.86 -0.61
CA PRO A 169 -12.26 18.11 -0.27
C PRO A 169 -12.69 19.58 -0.36
N GLU A 170 -11.74 20.53 -0.42
CA GLU A 170 -12.00 21.96 -0.63
C GLU A 170 -12.38 22.31 -2.08
N LEU A 171 -12.23 21.38 -3.03
CA LEU A 171 -12.53 21.62 -4.42
C LEU A 171 -14.06 21.75 -4.65
N PRO A 172 -14.49 22.61 -5.59
CA PRO A 172 -15.90 22.69 -5.98
C PRO A 172 -16.46 21.33 -6.40
N GLY A 173 -17.62 20.95 -5.86
CA GLY A 173 -18.27 19.67 -6.18
C GLY A 173 -17.75 18.46 -5.40
N ALA A 174 -16.72 18.59 -4.57
CA ALA A 174 -16.11 17.47 -3.85
C ALA A 174 -17.10 16.72 -2.95
N GLU A 175 -17.97 17.40 -2.20
CA GLU A 175 -18.97 16.74 -1.35
C GLU A 175 -19.94 15.87 -2.16
N GLY A 176 -20.42 16.37 -3.29
CA GLY A 176 -21.31 15.60 -4.19
C GLY A 176 -20.62 14.38 -4.78
N PHE A 177 -19.34 14.52 -5.17
CA PHE A 177 -18.51 13.42 -5.64
C PHE A 177 -18.34 12.35 -4.55
N ILE A 178 -17.95 12.75 -3.33
CA ILE A 178 -17.76 11.83 -2.19
C ILE A 178 -19.03 11.02 -1.96
N ARG A 179 -20.20 11.68 -1.87
CA ARG A 179 -21.50 11.02 -1.65
C ARG A 179 -21.84 10.00 -2.74
N ALA A 180 -21.42 10.21 -3.96
CA ALA A 180 -21.66 9.27 -5.06
C ALA A 180 -20.60 8.15 -5.11
N ALA A 181 -19.32 8.48 -4.90
CA ALA A 181 -18.21 7.54 -5.06
C ALA A 181 -18.07 6.55 -3.89
N HIS A 182 -18.36 6.97 -2.63
CA HIS A 182 -18.13 6.12 -1.44
C HIS A 182 -18.96 4.83 -1.44
N THR A 183 -19.99 4.72 -2.26
CA THR A 183 -20.77 3.49 -2.40
C THR A 183 -20.10 2.46 -3.33
N ARG A 184 -19.07 2.85 -4.06
CA ARG A 184 -18.35 2.05 -5.06
C ARG A 184 -16.94 1.65 -4.59
N CYS A 185 -16.26 2.57 -3.91
CA CYS A 185 -14.88 2.40 -3.45
C CYS A 185 -14.60 3.26 -2.22
N THR A 186 -13.44 3.06 -1.61
CA THR A 186 -12.93 3.94 -0.56
C THR A 186 -12.60 5.32 -1.16
N VAL A 187 -13.18 6.36 -0.59
CA VAL A 187 -12.83 7.75 -0.94
C VAL A 187 -11.80 8.25 0.06
N SER A 188 -10.66 8.71 -0.45
CA SER A 188 -9.55 9.19 0.36
C SER A 188 -9.34 10.69 0.19
N VAL A 189 -9.05 11.37 1.30
CA VAL A 189 -8.64 12.78 1.28
C VAL A 189 -7.13 12.83 1.05
N ALA A 190 -6.71 13.56 0.00
CA ALA A 190 -5.33 13.60 -0.45
C ALA A 190 -4.98 14.94 -1.11
N HIS A 191 -3.70 15.31 -1.14
CA HIS A 191 -3.18 16.48 -1.86
C HIS A 191 -4.04 17.74 -1.70
N THR A 192 -4.31 18.09 -0.46
CA THR A 192 -5.35 19.06 -0.07
C THR A 192 -4.77 20.21 0.76
N ASP A 193 -5.31 21.40 0.56
CA ASP A 193 -5.09 22.55 1.44
C ASP A 193 -6.31 22.81 2.36
N ALA A 194 -7.19 21.81 2.50
CA ALA A 194 -8.42 21.91 3.28
C ALA A 194 -8.15 22.26 4.76
N GLY A 195 -9.01 23.10 5.29
CA GLY A 195 -9.11 23.33 6.71
C GLY A 195 -9.85 22.20 7.43
N TYR A 196 -9.93 22.31 8.77
CA TYR A 196 -10.65 21.33 9.60
C TYR A 196 -12.12 21.14 9.16
N SER A 197 -12.82 22.25 8.86
CA SER A 197 -14.25 22.22 8.53
C SER A 197 -14.55 21.45 7.25
N ASP A 198 -13.74 21.69 6.20
CA ASP A 198 -13.91 21.04 4.90
C ASP A 198 -13.59 19.55 4.99
N ALA A 199 -12.51 19.20 5.69
CA ALA A 199 -12.14 17.82 5.94
C ALA A 199 -13.21 17.08 6.76
N ALA A 200 -13.71 17.68 7.85
CA ALA A 200 -14.76 17.09 8.66
C ALA A 200 -16.08 16.92 7.87
N ALA A 201 -16.38 17.82 6.93
CA ALA A 201 -17.52 17.69 6.03
C ALA A 201 -17.33 16.51 5.07
N ALA A 202 -16.12 16.34 4.50
CA ALA A 202 -15.79 15.23 3.62
C ALA A 202 -15.95 13.87 4.32
N PHE A 203 -15.44 13.72 5.54
CA PHE A 203 -15.59 12.48 6.31
C PHE A 203 -17.06 12.19 6.65
N ARG A 204 -17.85 13.19 7.01
CA ARG A 204 -19.31 13.03 7.17
C ARG A 204 -20.03 12.69 5.86
N ALA A 205 -19.51 13.12 4.72
CA ALA A 205 -20.07 12.82 3.41
C ALA A 205 -19.76 11.38 2.93
N GLY A 206 -18.80 10.69 3.55
CA GLY A 206 -18.46 9.31 3.26
C GLY A 206 -17.00 9.03 2.91
N ALA A 207 -16.12 10.05 2.93
CA ALA A 207 -14.68 9.80 2.86
C ALA A 207 -14.26 9.02 4.11
N SER A 208 -13.40 8.00 3.93
CA SER A 208 -13.03 7.07 5.00
C SER A 208 -11.55 6.75 5.05
N HIS A 209 -10.75 7.47 4.27
CA HIS A 209 -9.31 7.27 4.18
C HIS A 209 -8.57 8.59 4.07
N LEU A 210 -7.28 8.58 4.39
CA LEU A 210 -6.36 9.71 4.28
C LEU A 210 -5.06 9.20 3.67
N THR A 211 -4.74 9.67 2.48
CA THR A 211 -3.57 9.22 1.71
C THR A 211 -2.29 9.85 2.28
N HIS A 212 -1.21 9.07 2.35
CA HIS A 212 0.16 9.44 2.80
C HIS A 212 0.22 10.58 3.83
N LEU A 213 -0.37 10.29 5.00
CA LEU A 213 -0.50 11.22 6.16
C LEU A 213 0.73 12.11 6.34
N PHE A 214 0.52 13.40 6.54
CA PHE A 214 1.46 14.51 6.62
C PHE A 214 1.96 15.05 5.26
N ASN A 215 2.00 14.22 4.22
CA ASN A 215 2.53 14.63 2.92
C ASN A 215 1.44 15.33 2.08
N CYS A 216 1.79 16.41 1.41
CA CYS A 216 0.89 17.20 0.58
C CYS A 216 -0.40 17.66 1.26
N MET A 217 -0.34 17.97 2.57
CA MET A 217 -1.45 18.53 3.36
C MET A 217 -0.95 19.58 4.37
N PRO A 218 -1.82 20.43 4.96
CA PRO A 218 -1.42 21.34 6.01
C PRO A 218 -0.93 20.60 7.27
N PRO A 219 0.12 21.10 7.95
CA PRO A 219 0.58 20.52 9.21
C PRO A 219 -0.43 20.72 10.33
N ILE A 220 -0.38 19.86 11.36
CA ILE A 220 -1.15 20.06 12.59
C ILE A 220 -0.71 21.34 13.27
N HIS A 221 -1.67 22.25 13.53
CA HIS A 221 -1.46 23.41 14.36
C HIS A 221 -2.52 23.44 15.48
N HIS A 222 -2.11 23.73 16.73
CA HIS A 222 -2.95 23.61 17.93
C HIS A 222 -4.25 24.46 17.92
N ARG A 223 -4.35 25.49 17.07
CA ARG A 223 -5.56 26.30 16.85
C ARG A 223 -6.22 26.09 15.50
N ASN A 224 -5.56 25.36 14.60
CA ASN A 224 -6.07 25.00 13.28
C ASN A 224 -5.55 23.60 12.95
N PRO A 225 -6.16 22.52 13.50
CA PRO A 225 -5.63 21.16 13.38
C PRO A 225 -5.76 20.56 11.97
N GLY A 226 -6.47 21.22 11.05
CA GLY A 226 -6.55 20.87 9.64
C GLY A 226 -7.17 19.49 9.39
N VAL A 227 -6.80 18.91 8.27
CA VAL A 227 -7.24 17.60 7.81
C VAL A 227 -6.90 16.51 8.82
N ILE A 228 -5.69 16.55 9.36
CA ILE A 228 -5.19 15.51 10.29
C ILE A 228 -6.01 15.50 11.58
N GLY A 229 -6.30 16.68 12.13
CA GLY A 229 -7.16 16.80 13.31
C GLY A 229 -8.57 16.30 13.04
N ALA A 230 -9.19 16.70 11.93
CA ALA A 230 -10.52 16.25 11.54
C ALA A 230 -10.59 14.72 11.36
N ALA A 231 -9.58 14.11 10.70
CA ALA A 231 -9.51 12.67 10.49
C ALA A 231 -9.32 11.89 11.79
N SER A 232 -8.50 12.41 12.72
CA SER A 232 -8.21 11.72 13.99
C SER A 232 -9.43 11.52 14.88
N GLU A 233 -10.42 12.41 14.78
CA GLU A 233 -11.68 12.36 15.53
C GLU A 233 -12.73 11.42 14.93
N GLN A 234 -12.46 10.81 13.76
CA GLN A 234 -13.38 9.91 13.07
C GLN A 234 -12.90 8.47 13.18
N ASP A 235 -13.56 7.63 13.95
CA ASP A 235 -13.17 6.23 14.18
C ASP A 235 -13.17 5.38 12.91
N HIS A 236 -13.96 5.76 11.90
CA HIS A 236 -14.05 5.05 10.62
C HIS A 236 -12.97 5.45 9.61
N VAL A 237 -12.17 6.49 9.90
CA VAL A 237 -11.14 6.97 8.99
C VAL A 237 -9.81 6.29 9.27
N THR A 238 -9.27 5.62 8.26
CA THR A 238 -7.91 5.06 8.23
C THR A 238 -6.94 6.04 7.57
N ALA A 239 -5.63 5.89 7.80
CA ALA A 239 -4.63 6.76 7.21
C ALA A 239 -3.41 5.98 6.73
N GLU A 240 -2.92 6.30 5.54
CA GLU A 240 -1.66 5.77 5.03
C GLU A 240 -0.46 6.47 5.68
N LEU A 241 0.64 5.75 5.79
CA LEU A 241 1.89 6.29 6.31
C LEU A 241 3.09 5.70 5.56
N ILE A 242 3.88 6.57 4.93
CA ILE A 242 5.17 6.20 4.34
C ILE A 242 6.20 6.11 5.48
N CYS A 243 6.75 4.92 5.69
CA CYS A 243 7.67 4.67 6.79
C CYS A 243 9.08 4.34 6.30
N ASP A 244 9.67 5.26 5.52
CA ASP A 244 11.02 5.13 4.95
C ASP A 244 12.10 5.91 5.74
N GLY A 245 11.68 6.68 6.75
CA GLY A 245 12.57 7.54 7.54
C GLY A 245 12.97 8.85 6.86
N LEU A 246 12.47 9.11 5.64
CA LEU A 246 12.71 10.35 4.87
C LEU A 246 11.45 11.21 4.80
N HIS A 247 10.31 10.61 4.42
CA HIS A 247 9.03 11.30 4.31
C HIS A 247 8.47 11.70 5.68
N VAL A 248 8.63 10.83 6.67
CA VAL A 248 8.08 11.05 8.01
C VAL A 248 9.15 10.75 9.05
N HIS A 249 9.44 11.74 9.90
CA HIS A 249 10.41 11.58 10.98
C HIS A 249 9.95 10.50 11.98
N PRO A 250 10.83 9.66 12.55
CA PRO A 250 10.45 8.58 13.47
C PRO A 250 9.56 8.99 14.64
N SER A 251 9.73 10.20 15.19
CA SER A 251 8.83 10.69 16.25
C SER A 251 7.44 11.00 15.73
N ALA A 252 7.29 11.47 14.48
CA ALA A 252 5.99 11.70 13.86
C ALA A 252 5.29 10.38 13.48
N VAL A 253 6.05 9.35 13.09
CA VAL A 253 5.54 7.98 12.94
C VAL A 253 4.89 7.50 14.24
N ARG A 254 5.59 7.61 15.38
CA ARG A 254 5.01 7.24 16.70
C ARG A 254 3.81 8.09 17.09
N MET A 255 3.79 9.36 16.71
CA MET A 255 2.62 10.23 16.92
C MET A 255 1.43 9.77 16.08
N ALA A 256 1.65 9.41 14.82
CA ALA A 256 0.61 8.92 13.92
C ALA A 256 -0.09 7.67 14.48
N PHE A 257 0.67 6.67 14.93
CA PHE A 257 0.11 5.46 15.53
C PHE A 257 -0.70 5.72 16.81
N ARG A 258 -0.31 6.73 17.61
CA ARG A 258 -1.08 7.14 18.79
C ARG A 258 -2.32 7.97 18.44
N LEU A 259 -2.27 8.73 17.35
CA LEU A 259 -3.38 9.57 16.90
C LEU A 259 -4.45 8.73 16.17
N PHE A 260 -4.01 7.67 15.50
CA PHE A 260 -4.86 6.74 14.74
C PHE A 260 -4.68 5.28 15.24
N PRO A 261 -5.02 4.96 16.50
CA PRO A 261 -4.80 3.62 17.06
C PRO A 261 -5.55 2.56 16.25
N GLY A 262 -4.84 1.56 15.72
CA GLY A 262 -5.38 0.50 14.88
C GLY A 262 -5.90 0.95 13.51
N ARG A 263 -5.57 2.17 13.05
CA ARG A 263 -6.09 2.77 11.82
C ARG A 263 -4.99 3.27 10.86
N ILE A 264 -3.72 3.00 11.13
CA ILE A 264 -2.61 3.29 10.22
C ILE A 264 -2.41 2.14 9.25
N CYS A 265 -2.38 2.44 7.95
CA CYS A 265 -1.92 1.56 6.88
C CYS A 265 -0.51 1.98 6.49
N LEU A 266 0.48 1.10 6.65
CA LEU A 266 1.79 1.34 6.05
C LEU A 266 1.68 1.18 4.53
N VAL A 267 2.29 2.10 3.80
CA VAL A 267 2.39 2.07 2.33
C VAL A 267 3.82 2.32 1.90
N SER A 268 4.18 1.86 0.72
CA SER A 268 5.48 2.18 0.16
C SER A 268 5.50 3.54 -0.52
N ASP A 269 4.45 3.90 -1.25
CA ASP A 269 4.43 5.03 -2.18
C ASP A 269 5.69 5.01 -3.07
N ALA A 270 6.09 3.78 -3.50
CA ALA A 270 7.33 3.58 -4.23
C ALA A 270 7.17 3.98 -5.69
N LEU A 271 8.24 4.58 -6.22
CA LEU A 271 8.34 5.01 -7.62
C LEU A 271 9.04 3.95 -8.46
N ARG A 272 8.99 4.10 -9.80
CA ARG A 272 9.69 3.21 -10.75
C ARG A 272 11.18 2.99 -10.41
N CYS A 273 11.83 3.95 -9.77
CA CYS A 273 13.24 3.84 -9.38
C CYS A 273 13.45 2.98 -8.13
N CYS A 274 12.41 2.47 -7.47
CA CYS A 274 12.53 1.48 -6.40
C CYS A 274 13.18 0.19 -6.94
N GLY A 275 14.24 -0.26 -6.27
CA GLY A 275 15.05 -1.40 -6.72
C GLY A 275 16.06 -1.08 -7.82
N MET A 276 16.22 0.19 -8.21
CA MET A 276 17.14 0.65 -9.26
C MET A 276 18.35 1.38 -8.68
N ALA A 277 19.38 1.58 -9.51
CA ALA A 277 20.57 2.37 -9.16
C ALA A 277 20.26 3.88 -9.16
N ASP A 278 21.12 4.68 -8.51
CA ASP A 278 21.07 6.14 -8.59
C ASP A 278 21.09 6.59 -10.05
N GLY A 279 20.23 7.57 -10.41
CA GLY A 279 20.07 8.03 -11.78
C GLY A 279 18.85 8.91 -12.01
N ALA A 280 18.59 9.24 -13.26
CA ALA A 280 17.41 10.00 -13.68
C ALA A 280 16.31 9.06 -14.19
N TYR A 281 15.11 9.27 -13.72
CA TYR A 281 13.90 8.52 -14.05
C TYR A 281 12.75 9.46 -14.40
N THR A 282 11.59 8.92 -14.74
CA THR A 282 10.39 9.71 -15.05
C THR A 282 9.27 9.41 -14.07
N LEU A 283 8.43 10.41 -13.77
CA LEU A 283 7.22 10.29 -12.95
C LEU A 283 6.16 11.24 -13.53
N GLY A 284 5.04 10.72 -14.04
CA GLY A 284 3.97 11.53 -14.60
C GLY A 284 4.45 12.53 -15.68
N GLY A 285 5.45 12.15 -16.49
CA GLY A 285 6.06 13.01 -17.52
C GLY A 285 7.11 14.01 -17.00
N GLN A 286 7.43 14.00 -15.71
CA GLN A 286 8.46 14.84 -15.09
C GLN A 286 9.74 14.03 -14.82
N THR A 287 10.90 14.69 -14.80
CA THR A 287 12.16 14.03 -14.43
C THR A 287 12.30 13.97 -12.91
N VAL A 288 12.60 12.78 -12.39
CA VAL A 288 12.93 12.52 -10.98
C VAL A 288 14.36 12.00 -10.90
N PHE A 289 15.13 12.52 -9.97
CA PHE A 289 16.49 12.09 -9.69
C PHE A 289 16.52 11.22 -8.44
N LEU A 290 16.91 9.95 -8.60
CA LEU A 290 17.26 9.07 -7.48
C LEU A 290 18.71 9.34 -7.10
N GLN A 291 18.94 9.78 -5.90
CA GLN A 291 20.26 9.96 -5.31
C GLN A 291 20.26 9.65 -3.82
N ASN A 292 21.17 8.80 -3.40
CA ASN A 292 21.34 8.47 -1.99
C ASN A 292 20.04 7.95 -1.30
N GLY A 293 19.23 7.18 -2.02
CA GLY A 293 17.98 6.61 -1.50
C GLY A 293 16.81 7.59 -1.40
N ALA A 294 16.92 8.79 -1.99
CA ALA A 294 15.86 9.78 -2.08
C ALA A 294 15.55 10.15 -3.53
N ALA A 295 14.28 10.12 -3.91
CA ALA A 295 13.80 10.52 -5.23
C ALA A 295 13.28 11.97 -5.16
N ARG A 296 13.82 12.87 -6.01
CA ARG A 296 13.44 14.29 -6.00
C ARG A 296 13.23 14.84 -7.41
N LEU A 297 12.31 15.78 -7.53
CA LEU A 297 12.17 16.62 -8.71
C LEU A 297 13.37 17.60 -8.83
N ALA A 298 13.52 18.23 -10.00
CA ALA A 298 14.59 19.19 -10.27
C ALA A 298 14.60 20.40 -9.31
N ASP A 299 13.46 20.78 -8.76
CA ASP A 299 13.32 21.86 -7.77
C ASP A 299 13.60 21.41 -6.32
N GLY A 300 13.97 20.14 -6.12
CA GLY A 300 14.28 19.57 -4.81
C GLY A 300 13.07 18.98 -4.07
N THR A 301 11.84 19.11 -4.61
CA THR A 301 10.65 18.50 -4.03
C THR A 301 10.84 17.00 -3.90
N LEU A 302 10.62 16.45 -2.71
CA LEU A 302 10.61 15.00 -2.50
C LEU A 302 9.42 14.42 -3.27
N ALA A 303 9.69 13.42 -4.10
CA ALA A 303 8.67 12.63 -4.78
C ALA A 303 8.30 11.41 -3.91
N GLY A 304 7.62 10.42 -4.44
CA GLY A 304 7.36 9.20 -3.65
C GLY A 304 8.64 8.46 -3.24
N SER A 305 8.51 7.35 -2.54
CA SER A 305 9.63 6.64 -1.96
C SER A 305 10.38 5.74 -2.97
N VAL A 306 11.47 5.14 -2.49
CA VAL A 306 12.22 4.10 -3.19
C VAL A 306 12.37 2.84 -2.33
N THR A 307 11.51 2.71 -1.32
CA THR A 307 11.46 1.58 -0.40
C THR A 307 10.35 0.61 -0.80
N ASN A 308 10.38 -0.60 -0.27
CA ASN A 308 9.27 -1.55 -0.36
C ASN A 308 8.53 -1.65 0.98
N LEU A 309 7.32 -2.19 0.97
CA LEU A 309 6.47 -2.24 2.18
C LEU A 309 7.08 -3.09 3.30
N PHE A 310 7.84 -4.14 3.00
CA PHE A 310 8.50 -4.94 4.04
C PHE A 310 9.57 -4.15 4.78
N ASP A 311 10.31 -3.30 4.06
CA ASP A 311 11.28 -2.40 4.68
C ASP A 311 10.58 -1.28 5.47
N CYS A 312 9.43 -0.76 4.99
CA CYS A 312 8.58 0.14 5.79
C CYS A 312 8.16 -0.50 7.12
N LEU A 313 7.74 -1.78 7.10
CA LEU A 313 7.41 -2.53 8.33
C LEU A 313 8.63 -2.62 9.26
N LYS A 314 9.81 -2.98 8.74
CA LYS A 314 11.05 -3.03 9.55
C LYS A 314 11.40 -1.67 10.14
N HIS A 315 11.25 -0.60 9.37
CA HIS A 315 11.48 0.76 9.85
C HIS A 315 10.49 1.13 10.94
N ALA A 316 9.20 0.84 10.80
CA ALA A 316 8.19 1.12 11.82
C ALA A 316 8.57 0.46 13.16
N VAL A 317 8.98 -0.82 13.14
CA VAL A 317 9.46 -1.52 14.34
C VAL A 317 10.72 -0.86 14.91
N SER A 318 11.70 -0.51 14.06
CA SER A 318 12.93 0.17 14.50
C SER A 318 12.67 1.56 15.08
N PHE A 319 11.58 2.23 14.67
CA PHE A 319 11.14 3.52 15.21
C PHE A 319 10.32 3.38 16.50
N GLY A 320 10.12 2.14 16.98
CA GLY A 320 9.48 1.85 18.26
C GLY A 320 7.97 1.58 18.18
N ILE A 321 7.44 1.22 17.00
CA ILE A 321 6.08 0.69 16.87
C ILE A 321 6.10 -0.80 17.26
N PRO A 322 5.14 -1.27 18.08
CA PRO A 322 4.99 -2.68 18.40
C PRO A 322 4.90 -3.54 17.14
N LEU A 323 5.54 -4.72 17.15
CA LEU A 323 5.63 -5.58 15.97
C LEU A 323 4.26 -6.01 15.45
N ASP A 324 3.35 -6.35 16.34
CA ASP A 324 1.97 -6.73 16.04
C ASP A 324 1.16 -5.60 15.37
N GLU A 325 1.32 -4.35 15.86
CA GLU A 325 0.73 -3.17 15.23
C GLU A 325 1.32 -2.92 13.85
N ALA A 326 2.64 -3.04 13.68
CA ALA A 326 3.31 -2.83 12.40
C ALA A 326 2.90 -3.90 11.36
N ILE A 327 2.77 -5.18 11.75
CA ILE A 327 2.30 -6.24 10.86
C ILE A 327 0.85 -5.99 10.45
N THR A 328 -0.01 -5.67 11.41
CA THR A 328 -1.42 -5.35 11.15
C THR A 328 -1.56 -4.17 10.18
N ALA A 329 -0.75 -3.12 10.37
CA ALA A 329 -0.71 -1.94 9.52
C ALA A 329 -0.20 -2.22 8.10
N ALA A 330 0.56 -3.29 7.88
CA ALA A 330 1.09 -3.68 6.56
C ALA A 330 0.33 -4.86 5.91
N SER A 331 -0.69 -5.42 6.54
CA SER A 331 -1.35 -6.63 6.06
C SER A 331 -2.88 -6.61 6.19
N SER A 332 -3.45 -6.89 7.35
CA SER A 332 -4.89 -7.08 7.52
C SER A 332 -5.67 -5.77 7.42
N LEU A 333 -5.14 -4.66 7.90
CA LEU A 333 -5.81 -3.36 7.77
C LEU A 333 -5.84 -2.86 6.33
N PRO A 334 -4.73 -2.85 5.57
CA PRO A 334 -4.77 -2.57 4.13
C PRO A 334 -5.75 -3.47 3.36
N ALA A 335 -5.77 -4.77 3.64
CA ALA A 335 -6.73 -5.69 3.01
C ALA A 335 -8.18 -5.28 3.27
N ARG A 336 -8.48 -4.79 4.49
CA ARG A 336 -9.81 -4.29 4.86
C ARG A 336 -10.18 -3.01 4.11
N VAL A 337 -9.24 -2.08 3.95
CA VAL A 337 -9.47 -0.84 3.15
C VAL A 337 -9.82 -1.17 1.71
N LEU A 338 -9.22 -2.23 1.13
CA LEU A 338 -9.55 -2.73 -0.20
C LEU A 338 -10.84 -3.58 -0.25
N GLY A 339 -11.46 -3.90 0.91
CA GLY A 339 -12.63 -4.79 0.99
C GLY A 339 -12.30 -6.25 0.74
N LEU A 340 -11.04 -6.68 0.96
CA LEU A 340 -10.52 -8.01 0.67
C LEU A 340 -10.02 -8.76 1.93
N ASP A 341 -10.32 -8.25 3.12
CA ASP A 341 -9.91 -8.85 4.39
C ASP A 341 -10.54 -10.24 4.64
N HIS A 342 -11.61 -10.58 3.92
CA HIS A 342 -12.16 -11.94 3.90
C HIS A 342 -11.28 -12.94 3.13
N GLU A 343 -10.38 -12.49 2.28
CA GLU A 343 -9.53 -13.32 1.42
C GLU A 343 -8.03 -13.18 1.71
N LEU A 344 -7.56 -11.98 2.08
CA LEU A 344 -6.15 -11.60 2.19
C LEU A 344 -5.78 -11.06 3.57
N GLY A 345 -4.50 -10.82 3.78
CA GLY A 345 -3.95 -9.99 4.86
C GLY A 345 -3.89 -10.66 6.24
N SER A 346 -4.29 -11.92 6.40
CA SER A 346 -4.11 -12.65 7.66
C SER A 346 -4.05 -14.15 7.46
N ILE A 347 -3.42 -14.86 8.40
CA ILE A 347 -3.33 -16.32 8.43
C ILE A 347 -4.57 -16.84 9.15
N ALA A 348 -5.55 -17.30 8.38
CA ALA A 348 -6.80 -17.85 8.91
C ALA A 348 -7.41 -18.87 7.92
N PRO A 349 -8.12 -19.88 8.38
CA PRO A 349 -8.81 -20.84 7.52
C PRO A 349 -9.71 -20.17 6.49
N GLY A 350 -9.64 -20.64 5.24
CA GLY A 350 -10.41 -20.14 4.09
C GLY A 350 -9.71 -19.04 3.30
N LYS A 351 -8.73 -18.33 3.86
CA LYS A 351 -7.99 -17.28 3.18
C LYS A 351 -6.88 -17.81 2.28
N ALA A 352 -6.44 -17.00 1.33
CA ALA A 352 -5.30 -17.32 0.47
C ALA A 352 -4.05 -17.59 1.32
N ALA A 353 -3.35 -18.67 1.02
CA ALA A 353 -2.15 -19.07 1.75
C ALA A 353 -0.94 -18.24 1.28
N ASP A 354 -1.04 -16.93 1.45
CA ASP A 354 0.00 -15.96 1.19
C ASP A 354 0.70 -15.65 2.52
N PHE A 355 1.97 -16.05 2.64
CA PHE A 355 2.72 -15.89 3.89
C PHE A 355 4.21 -15.74 3.68
N ILE A 356 4.86 -15.15 4.68
CA ILE A 356 6.29 -14.88 4.72
C ILE A 356 6.88 -15.67 5.88
N VAL A 357 7.97 -16.41 5.61
CA VAL A 357 8.79 -17.03 6.64
C VAL A 357 10.02 -16.18 6.87
N CYS A 358 10.23 -15.75 8.10
CA CYS A 358 11.37 -14.91 8.51
C CYS A 358 12.01 -15.41 9.81
N THR A 359 13.17 -14.81 10.13
CA THR A 359 13.74 -14.88 11.47
C THR A 359 12.92 -14.00 12.42
N ASP A 360 13.19 -14.10 13.71
CA ASP A 360 12.70 -13.20 14.75
C ASP A 360 13.22 -11.76 14.59
N THR A 361 14.29 -11.56 13.82
CA THR A 361 14.81 -10.24 13.41
C THR A 361 14.25 -9.73 12.09
N LEU A 362 13.20 -10.37 11.58
CA LEU A 362 12.54 -10.03 10.31
C LEU A 362 13.45 -10.17 9.07
N ASP A 363 14.39 -11.11 9.06
CA ASP A 363 15.12 -11.46 7.84
C ASP A 363 14.32 -12.50 7.06
N ARG A 364 13.86 -12.15 5.87
CA ARG A 364 13.04 -13.03 5.02
C ARG A 364 13.83 -14.27 4.60
N ARG A 365 13.25 -15.45 4.83
CA ARG A 365 13.78 -16.75 4.40
C ARG A 365 13.04 -17.31 3.21
N ALA A 366 11.73 -17.09 3.14
CA ALA A 366 10.88 -17.53 2.05
C ALA A 366 9.59 -16.69 1.99
N VAL A 367 9.03 -16.58 0.79
CA VAL A 367 7.69 -16.04 0.55
C VAL A 367 6.87 -17.09 -0.18
N TYR A 368 5.62 -17.17 0.18
CA TYR A 368 4.66 -18.11 -0.41
C TYR A 368 3.46 -17.34 -0.95
N LEU A 369 3.08 -17.64 -2.19
CA LEU A 369 1.87 -17.16 -2.83
C LEU A 369 0.94 -18.35 -3.07
N SER A 370 -0.27 -18.30 -2.55
CA SER A 370 -1.24 -19.40 -2.62
C SER A 370 -0.62 -20.74 -2.24
N GLY A 371 0.20 -20.76 -1.18
CA GLY A 371 0.88 -21.94 -0.68
C GLY A 371 2.07 -22.44 -1.52
N ARG A 372 2.44 -21.75 -2.59
CA ARG A 372 3.61 -22.08 -3.43
C ARG A 372 4.77 -21.16 -3.09
N ARG A 373 5.91 -21.73 -2.76
CA ARG A 373 7.13 -20.98 -2.51
C ARG A 373 7.59 -20.31 -3.81
N ILE A 374 7.77 -18.97 -3.76
CA ILE A 374 8.38 -18.25 -4.87
C ILE A 374 9.91 -18.31 -4.79
N ALA A 375 10.59 -18.18 -5.95
CA ALA A 375 12.05 -18.18 -6.00
C ALA A 375 12.60 -16.99 -5.19
N ALA A 376 13.62 -17.24 -4.36
CA ALA A 376 14.34 -16.19 -3.68
C ALA A 376 15.14 -15.35 -4.71
N VAL A 377 15.23 -14.02 -4.48
CA VAL A 377 16.23 -13.22 -5.20
C VAL A 377 17.62 -13.69 -4.76
N SER A 378 18.53 -13.86 -5.70
CA SER A 378 19.92 -14.17 -5.39
C SER A 378 20.51 -13.03 -4.53
N PRO A 379 21.28 -13.32 -3.47
CA PRO A 379 21.86 -12.30 -2.57
C PRO A 379 22.76 -11.26 -3.25
N ALA A 380 23.10 -11.45 -4.52
CA ALA A 380 23.94 -10.52 -5.29
C ALA A 380 23.24 -9.20 -5.68
N GLU A 381 21.92 -9.09 -5.50
CA GLU A 381 21.13 -7.91 -5.86
C GLU A 381 20.54 -7.17 -4.65
N THR A 382 20.77 -7.66 -3.44
CA THR A 382 20.35 -6.95 -2.23
C THR A 382 21.33 -5.84 -1.91
N TRP A 383 20.83 -4.63 -1.80
CA TRP A 383 21.47 -3.40 -1.37
C TRP A 383 22.56 -3.62 -0.33
N LYS A 384 23.75 -3.06 -0.57
CA LYS A 384 24.77 -2.89 0.44
C LYS A 384 24.18 -2.05 1.57
N THR A 385 23.92 -2.71 2.71
CA THR A 385 23.66 -1.99 3.97
C THR A 385 24.76 -0.95 4.15
N ARG A 386 24.36 0.30 4.32
CA ARG A 386 25.30 1.36 4.74
C ARG A 386 25.54 1.20 6.22
N ASP A 387 26.82 1.03 6.56
CA ASP A 387 27.35 1.28 7.89
C ASP A 387 27.19 2.77 8.26
#